data_0936a5f414774a849d1e716cacd00504
#
_entry.id   0936a5f414774a849d1e716cacd00504
#
_cell.length_a   1.000
_cell.length_b   1.000
_cell.length_c   1.000
_cell.angle_alpha   90.00
_cell.angle_beta   90.00
_cell.angle_gamma   90.00
#
_symmetry.space_group_name_H-M   'P 1'
#
loop_
_entity.id
_entity.type
_entity.pdbx_description
1 polymer ?
#
loop_
_entity_poly.entity_id
_entity_poly.type
_entity_poly.pdbx_seq_one_letter_code
_entity_poly.pdbx_strand_id
1 'polypeptide(L)'
;MSYRVHLRPDAETDIEEAATWYEKQRKGLGDEFLDEVLSAFETISDNPHMYAVVHRHTRRAIIHRFPFGIYYRIEEESLVVAAVMHGSRHPKRWQQRI
;
A
#
# COMPACT_ATOMS: atom_id res chain seq x y z
N MET A 1 11.83 -16.84 -1.90
CA MET A 1 10.86 -16.73 -2.99
C MET A 1 9.93 -15.56 -2.74
N SER A 2 9.62 -14.86 -3.82
CA SER A 2 8.72 -13.71 -3.74
C SER A 2 7.27 -14.15 -3.69
N TYR A 3 6.46 -13.42 -2.94
CA TYR A 3 5.01 -13.62 -2.89
C TYR A 3 4.35 -12.89 -4.05
N ARG A 4 3.21 -13.38 -4.49
CA ARG A 4 2.41 -12.69 -5.50
C ARG A 4 1.63 -11.56 -4.84
N VAL A 5 1.62 -10.40 -5.48
CA VAL A 5 0.88 -9.25 -4.97
C VAL A 5 -0.45 -9.13 -5.70
N HIS A 6 -1.53 -9.20 -4.95
CA HIS A 6 -2.89 -9.01 -5.47
C HIS A 6 -3.44 -7.71 -4.92
N LEU A 7 -3.77 -6.78 -5.80
CA LEU A 7 -4.39 -5.52 -5.42
C LEU A 7 -5.90 -5.64 -5.49
N ARG A 8 -6.56 -5.38 -4.38
CA ARG A 8 -8.02 -5.28 -4.43
C ARG A 8 -8.40 -4.02 -5.20
N PRO A 9 -9.59 -4.00 -5.84
CA PRO A 9 -10.02 -2.83 -6.61
C PRO A 9 -9.97 -1.51 -5.82
N ASP A 10 -10.32 -1.54 -4.55
CA ASP A 10 -10.26 -0.35 -3.69
C ASP A 10 -8.82 0.15 -3.53
N ALA A 11 -7.86 -0.76 -3.43
CA ALA A 11 -6.46 -0.39 -3.31
C ALA A 11 -5.93 0.23 -4.62
N GLU A 12 -6.36 -0.32 -5.76
CA GLU A 12 -5.99 0.27 -7.05
C GLU A 12 -6.50 1.69 -7.16
N THR A 13 -7.76 1.93 -6.77
CA THR A 13 -8.35 3.26 -6.77
C THR A 13 -7.59 4.19 -5.84
N ASP A 14 -7.21 3.72 -4.64
CA ASP A 14 -6.42 4.51 -3.70
C ASP A 14 -5.13 5.01 -4.35
N ILE A 15 -4.43 4.12 -5.04
CA ILE A 15 -3.16 4.45 -5.70
C ILE A 15 -3.36 5.47 -6.82
N GLU A 16 -4.37 5.23 -7.66
CA GLU A 16 -4.67 6.13 -8.78
C GLU A 16 -5.05 7.53 -8.30
N GLU A 17 -5.88 7.62 -7.27
CA GLU A 17 -6.31 8.91 -6.73
C GLU A 17 -5.12 9.66 -6.11
N ALA A 18 -4.27 8.96 -5.37
CA ALA A 18 -3.09 9.58 -4.77
C ALA A 18 -2.11 10.05 -5.83
N ALA A 19 -1.84 9.23 -6.85
CA ALA A 19 -0.94 9.60 -7.94
C ALA A 19 -1.45 10.81 -8.69
N THR A 20 -2.76 10.87 -8.96
CA THR A 20 -3.38 12.01 -9.64
C THR A 20 -3.25 13.28 -8.81
N TRP A 21 -3.48 13.17 -7.48
CA TRP A 21 -3.35 14.32 -6.60
C TRP A 21 -1.92 14.86 -6.60
N TYR A 22 -0.92 13.98 -6.50
CA TYR A 22 0.49 14.39 -6.51
C TYR A 22 0.88 15.02 -7.85
N GLU A 23 0.38 14.46 -8.95
CA GLU A 23 0.69 15.02 -10.28
C GLU A 23 0.18 16.45 -10.43
N LYS A 24 -0.95 16.77 -9.81
CA LYS A 24 -1.48 18.13 -9.80
C LYS A 24 -0.63 19.09 -8.97
N GLN A 25 0.10 18.57 -7.97
CA GLN A 25 0.96 19.40 -7.15
C GLN A 25 2.25 19.78 -7.89
N ARG A 26 2.80 18.83 -8.64
CA ARG A 26 4.02 19.05 -9.43
C ARG A 26 4.08 18.00 -10.53
N LYS A 27 4.36 18.44 -11.75
CA LYS A 27 4.48 17.52 -12.87
C LYS A 27 5.58 16.47 -12.59
N GLY A 28 5.25 15.21 -12.82
CA GLY A 28 6.16 14.09 -12.58
C GLY A 28 6.07 13.51 -11.18
N LEU A 29 5.43 14.20 -10.22
CA LEU A 29 5.36 13.72 -8.85
C LEU A 29 4.48 12.48 -8.72
N GLY A 30 3.44 12.38 -9.57
CA GLY A 30 2.60 11.18 -9.58
C GLY A 30 3.39 9.94 -9.97
N ASP A 31 4.28 10.06 -10.96
CA ASP A 31 5.14 8.94 -11.35
C ASP A 31 6.13 8.58 -10.26
N GLU A 32 6.67 9.57 -9.55
CA GLU A 32 7.57 9.33 -8.42
C GLU A 32 6.83 8.57 -7.30
N PHE A 33 5.58 8.92 -7.04
CA PHE A 33 4.77 8.22 -6.07
C PHE A 33 4.53 6.76 -6.48
N LEU A 34 4.19 6.53 -7.76
CA LEU A 34 3.98 5.18 -8.26
C LEU A 34 5.24 4.34 -8.16
N ASP A 35 6.41 4.92 -8.45
CA ASP A 35 7.69 4.22 -8.33
C ASP A 35 7.94 3.77 -6.88
N GLU A 36 7.61 4.64 -5.92
CA GLU A 36 7.79 4.30 -4.50
C GLU A 36 6.80 3.20 -4.06
N VAL A 37 5.58 3.22 -4.59
CA VAL A 37 4.59 2.17 -4.32
C VAL A 37 5.09 0.82 -4.86
N LEU A 38 5.58 0.80 -6.11
CA LEU A 38 6.09 -0.43 -6.72
C LEU A 38 7.32 -0.95 -5.97
N SER A 39 8.21 -0.06 -5.57
CA SER A 39 9.39 -0.44 -4.78
C SER A 39 8.98 -1.05 -3.45
N ALA A 40 7.96 -0.48 -2.81
CA ALA A 40 7.44 -1.01 -1.55
C ALA A 40 6.83 -2.41 -1.75
N PHE A 41 6.11 -2.63 -2.84
CA PHE A 41 5.54 -3.95 -3.15
C PHE A 41 6.65 -4.99 -3.30
N GLU A 42 7.76 -4.65 -3.96
CA GLU A 42 8.88 -5.57 -4.09
C GLU A 42 9.47 -5.93 -2.74
N THR A 43 9.66 -4.94 -1.88
CA THR A 43 10.21 -5.18 -0.54
C THR A 43 9.27 -6.05 0.30
N ILE A 44 7.97 -5.77 0.25
CA ILE A 44 6.97 -6.56 0.97
C ILE A 44 6.94 -8.00 0.43
N SER A 45 7.01 -8.15 -0.88
CA SER A 45 6.97 -9.46 -1.52
C SER A 45 8.16 -10.34 -1.10
N ASP A 46 9.32 -9.72 -0.89
CA ASP A 46 10.52 -10.45 -0.47
C ASP A 46 10.52 -10.74 1.04
N ASN A 47 9.88 -9.86 1.84
CA ASN A 47 9.93 -9.93 3.29
C ASN A 47 8.56 -9.63 3.91
N PRO A 48 7.52 -10.41 3.62
CA PRO A 48 6.16 -10.03 4.02
C PRO A 48 5.92 -10.07 5.54
N HIS A 49 6.71 -10.84 6.29
CA HIS A 49 6.56 -10.94 7.74
C HIS A 49 7.35 -9.87 8.50
N MET A 50 8.13 -9.05 7.81
CA MET A 50 8.95 -8.03 8.43
C MET A 50 8.13 -6.91 9.05
N TYR A 51 6.96 -6.63 8.49
CA TYR A 51 6.12 -5.51 8.91
C TYR A 51 5.14 -5.90 9.99
N ALA A 52 4.84 -4.96 10.88
CA ALA A 52 4.00 -5.21 12.04
C ALA A 52 2.53 -5.42 11.67
N VAL A 53 1.88 -6.33 12.39
CA VAL A 53 0.43 -6.49 12.34
C VAL A 53 -0.18 -5.31 13.08
N VAL A 54 -1.11 -4.61 12.43
CA VAL A 54 -1.74 -3.42 13.01
C VAL A 54 -3.22 -3.63 13.34
N HIS A 55 -3.84 -4.64 12.75
CA HIS A 55 -5.25 -4.95 13.02
C HIS A 55 -5.56 -6.36 12.50
N ARG A 56 -6.01 -7.26 13.41
CA ARG A 56 -6.30 -8.65 13.06
C ARG A 56 -5.09 -9.29 12.37
N HIS A 57 -5.22 -9.70 11.11
CA HIS A 57 -4.13 -10.29 10.33
C HIS A 57 -3.51 -9.30 9.34
N THR A 58 -3.90 -8.04 9.43
CA THR A 58 -3.45 -7.01 8.49
C THR A 58 -2.16 -6.37 8.98
N ARG A 59 -1.20 -6.30 8.07
CA ARG A 59 0.10 -5.65 8.29
C ARG A 59 0.13 -4.31 7.58
N ARG A 60 0.98 -3.41 8.05
CA ARG A 60 1.17 -2.11 7.42
C ARG A 60 2.63 -1.89 7.08
N ALA A 61 2.90 -1.56 5.82
CA ALA A 61 4.22 -1.13 5.36
C ALA A 61 4.13 0.35 5.01
N ILE A 62 5.08 1.14 5.49
CA ILE A 62 5.12 2.58 5.20
C ILE A 62 5.89 2.80 3.91
N ILE A 63 5.33 3.61 2.99
CA ILE A 63 5.99 3.96 1.74
C ILE A 63 7.07 4.99 2.04
N HIS A 64 8.25 4.81 1.43
CA HIS A 64 9.34 5.74 1.57
C HIS A 64 9.03 7.05 0.82
N ARG A 65 9.39 8.21 1.39
CA ARG A 65 9.22 9.57 0.83
C ARG A 65 7.79 10.12 0.87
N PHE A 66 6.77 9.25 0.97
CA PHE A 66 5.38 9.70 0.98
C PHE A 66 4.70 9.14 2.23
N PRO A 67 3.84 9.94 2.88
CA PRO A 67 3.23 9.54 4.15
C PRO A 67 2.05 8.60 3.95
N PHE A 68 2.26 7.52 3.21
CA PHE A 68 1.23 6.51 2.93
C PHE A 68 1.62 5.17 3.54
N GLY A 69 0.61 4.41 3.93
CA GLY A 69 0.78 3.03 4.36
C GLY A 69 0.12 2.08 3.39
N ILE A 70 0.75 0.94 3.18
CA ILE A 70 0.18 -0.17 2.41
C ILE A 70 -0.34 -1.18 3.43
N TYR A 71 -1.64 -1.46 3.39
CA TYR A 71 -2.30 -2.37 4.31
C TYR A 71 -2.57 -3.68 3.59
N TYR A 72 -1.95 -4.75 4.08
CA TYR A 72 -2.00 -6.04 3.39
C TYR A 72 -2.09 -7.19 4.39
N ARG A 73 -2.52 -8.35 3.88
CA ARG A 73 -2.47 -9.58 4.65
C ARG A 73 -1.81 -10.67 3.80
N ILE A 74 -1.25 -11.66 4.47
CA ILE A 74 -0.60 -12.78 3.81
C ILE A 74 -1.60 -13.91 3.69
N GLU A 75 -1.80 -14.43 2.48
CA GLU A 75 -2.65 -15.59 2.23
C GLU A 75 -1.87 -16.60 1.42
N GLU A 76 -1.42 -17.67 2.08
CA GLU A 76 -0.59 -18.69 1.46
C GLU A 76 0.66 -18.05 0.84
N GLU A 77 0.78 -18.06 -0.48
CA GLU A 77 1.92 -17.47 -1.18
C GLU A 77 1.57 -16.13 -1.83
N SER A 78 0.46 -15.54 -1.41
CA SER A 78 -0.02 -14.28 -1.96
C SER A 78 -0.10 -13.21 -0.89
N LEU A 79 0.04 -11.96 -1.33
CA LEU A 79 -0.18 -10.78 -0.52
C LEU A 79 -1.41 -10.10 -1.05
N VAL A 80 -2.43 -9.93 -0.21
CA VAL A 80 -3.65 -9.24 -0.61
C VAL A 80 -3.59 -7.83 -0.05
N VAL A 81 -3.47 -6.85 -0.95
CA VAL A 81 -3.40 -5.44 -0.58
C VAL A 81 -4.82 -4.88 -0.55
N ALA A 82 -5.27 -4.50 0.64
CA ALA A 82 -6.62 -3.98 0.86
C ALA A 82 -6.72 -2.47 0.73
N ALA A 83 -5.64 -1.76 1.04
CA ALA A 83 -5.68 -0.30 1.04
C ALA A 83 -4.28 0.30 0.89
N VAL A 84 -4.22 1.47 0.26
CA VAL A 84 -3.02 2.31 0.23
C VAL A 84 -3.48 3.70 0.61
N MET A 85 -3.27 4.08 1.86
CA MET A 85 -3.84 5.30 2.41
C MET A 85 -2.83 6.18 3.12
N HIS A 86 -3.08 7.49 3.06
CA HIS A 86 -2.31 8.48 3.80
C HIS A 86 -2.38 8.17 5.29
N GLY A 87 -1.26 8.34 5.99
CA GLY A 87 -1.18 8.04 7.43
C GLY A 87 -2.11 8.85 8.31
N SER A 88 -2.62 10.00 7.80
CA SER A 88 -3.57 10.83 8.55
C SER A 88 -5.02 10.34 8.44
N ARG A 89 -5.30 9.35 7.58
CA ARG A 89 -6.66 8.81 7.44
C ARG A 89 -7.06 8.08 8.71
N HIS A 90 -8.33 8.22 9.09
CA HIS A 90 -8.85 7.51 10.26
C HIS A 90 -8.72 5.99 10.04
N PRO A 91 -8.27 5.23 11.05
CA PRO A 91 -8.09 3.78 10.90
C PRO A 91 -9.32 3.03 10.42
N LYS A 92 -10.51 3.50 10.71
CA LYS A 92 -11.74 2.87 10.23
C LYS A 92 -11.80 2.78 8.71
N ARG A 93 -11.13 3.70 8.00
CA ARG A 93 -11.16 3.74 6.53
C ARG A 93 -10.60 2.45 5.94
N TRP A 94 -9.48 1.97 6.46
CA TRP A 94 -8.90 0.72 5.98
C TRP A 94 -9.40 -0.49 6.75
N GLN A 95 -9.76 -0.34 8.02
CA GLN A 95 -10.27 -1.45 8.82
C GLN A 95 -11.59 -1.98 8.29
N GLN A 96 -12.43 -1.14 7.73
CA GLN A 96 -13.70 -1.55 7.15
C GLN A 96 -13.54 -2.45 5.92
N ARG A 97 -12.37 -2.47 5.32
CA ARG A 97 -12.07 -3.26 4.13
C ARG A 97 -11.55 -4.65 4.45
N ILE A 98 -11.36 -4.96 5.72
CA ILE A 98 -10.64 -6.18 6.13
C ILE A 98 -11.56 -7.18 6.81
#